data_99a2c40721189d564cde6dde513f1a61
#
_entry.id   99a2c40721189d564cde6dde513f1a61
#
_cell.length_a   1.000
_cell.length_b   1.000
_cell.length_c   1.000
_cell.angle_alpha   90.00
_cell.angle_beta   90.00
_cell.angle_gamma   90.00
#
_symmetry.space_group_name_H-M   'P 1'
#
loop_
_entity.id
_entity.type
_entity.pdbx_description
1 polymer ?
#
loop_
_entity_poly.entity_id
_entity_poly.type
_entity_poly.pdbx_seq_one_letter_code
_entity_poly.pdbx_strand_id
1 'polypeptide(L)'
;MNKHKYVILCPDGMADTPLSELGGKTPLEYAKTPNMDSVAARGVTGLMKTIPDGCLPGSDIGSMSILGYDPLNYYTGRSPLEAASMGVELGKDDVAFRLNLVNILEKNGKKYMHDYSGGHITTEEAKQIIETFRKELGGDRFRFYPGVSYRHLLVVKNIDINGLQTVAPHDIPDLQIDEYIPHGTASSSEIVEIMKKAEKILENHEVNKKRIAAGKLPANSIWLWGQGYKPSMPTMKEAYGLEGSVISAVDLVKGIGKYAGLKVIDVPGATGYLDTNYAGKVEYGMKSLNGGDFVYIHVEATDEASHEGKIDLKLKAIEDFDKFIAGGVLEGLKKFGDYTVMILPDHYNQVKLKKHTPEPVPFCGFSTKTEKQAADKYSSVNYSETLAQNSGLFFDSGSKLFKYFLNDFNRQ
;
A
#
# COMPACT_ATOMS: atom_id res chain seq x y z
N MET A 1 2.62 35.31 2.53
CA MET A 1 1.47 34.69 3.26
C MET A 1 1.77 33.22 3.35
N ASN A 2 1.71 32.63 4.56
CA ASN A 2 1.83 31.16 4.67
C ASN A 2 0.63 30.53 3.97
N LYS A 3 0.88 29.71 2.95
CA LYS A 3 -0.15 28.98 2.23
C LYS A 3 -0.74 27.93 3.14
N HIS A 4 -2.05 27.71 3.08
CA HIS A 4 -2.76 26.70 3.89
C HIS A 4 -2.11 25.32 3.71
N LYS A 5 -1.99 24.53 4.78
CA LYS A 5 -1.38 23.19 4.78
C LYS A 5 -2.42 22.10 4.95
N TYR A 6 -2.29 21.06 4.16
CA TYR A 6 -3.17 19.90 4.16
C TYR A 6 -2.37 18.65 4.53
N VAL A 7 -2.83 17.92 5.53
CA VAL A 7 -2.15 16.72 6.05
C VAL A 7 -3.12 15.57 6.16
N ILE A 8 -2.78 14.44 5.56
CA ILE A 8 -3.49 13.19 5.74
C ILE A 8 -2.56 12.19 6.43
N LEU A 9 -3.06 11.59 7.51
CA LEU A 9 -2.38 10.55 8.26
C LEU A 9 -3.14 9.24 8.09
N CYS A 10 -2.46 8.22 7.58
CA CYS A 10 -3.07 6.93 7.31
C CYS A 10 -2.40 5.83 8.14
N PRO A 11 -3.04 5.37 9.22
CA PRO A 11 -2.70 4.13 9.90
C PRO A 11 -3.28 2.96 9.10
N ASP A 12 -2.44 2.29 8.30
CA ASP A 12 -2.81 1.19 7.41
C ASP A 12 -3.54 0.07 8.16
N GLY A 13 -4.68 -0.37 7.64
CA GLY A 13 -5.44 -1.49 8.20
C GLY A 13 -5.87 -1.34 9.67
N MET A 14 -5.92 -0.09 10.21
CA MET A 14 -6.20 0.15 11.63
C MET A 14 -7.61 -0.31 12.04
N ALA A 15 -8.62 -0.12 11.19
CA ALA A 15 -10.00 -0.44 11.49
C ALA A 15 -10.24 -1.94 11.67
N ASP A 16 -11.11 -2.29 12.61
CA ASP A 16 -11.42 -3.67 12.96
C ASP A 16 -12.87 -3.81 13.45
N THR A 17 -13.26 -5.05 13.68
CA THR A 17 -14.56 -5.41 14.29
C THR A 17 -14.44 -5.56 15.81
N PRO A 18 -15.57 -5.52 16.56
CA PRO A 18 -15.56 -5.74 18.00
C PRO A 18 -15.02 -7.12 18.39
N LEU A 19 -14.16 -7.17 19.40
CA LEU A 19 -13.49 -8.38 19.88
C LEU A 19 -13.95 -8.75 21.29
N SER A 20 -14.26 -10.02 21.50
CA SER A 20 -14.64 -10.54 22.81
C SER A 20 -13.55 -10.34 23.86
N GLU A 21 -12.28 -10.47 23.45
CA GLU A 21 -11.10 -10.26 24.30
C GLU A 21 -10.94 -8.83 24.79
N LEU A 22 -11.56 -7.87 24.10
CA LEU A 22 -11.58 -6.45 24.46
C LEU A 22 -12.92 -6.01 25.06
N GLY A 23 -13.72 -6.97 25.55
CA GLY A 23 -15.03 -6.69 26.15
C GLY A 23 -16.06 -6.19 25.15
N GLY A 24 -15.98 -6.63 23.88
CA GLY A 24 -16.88 -6.22 22.82
C GLY A 24 -16.53 -4.88 22.16
N LYS A 25 -15.37 -4.33 22.42
CA LYS A 25 -14.84 -3.14 21.75
C LYS A 25 -13.98 -3.49 20.55
N THR A 26 -13.87 -2.58 19.59
CA THR A 26 -12.85 -2.68 18.56
C THR A 26 -11.46 -2.36 19.15
N PRO A 27 -10.36 -2.75 18.51
CA PRO A 27 -9.02 -2.32 18.92
C PRO A 27 -8.88 -0.80 19.03
N LEU A 28 -9.47 -0.03 18.08
CA LEU A 28 -9.44 1.43 18.12
C LEU A 28 -10.25 2.01 19.30
N GLU A 29 -11.43 1.44 19.63
CA GLU A 29 -12.20 1.82 20.80
C GLU A 29 -11.52 1.52 22.14
N TYR A 30 -10.65 0.50 22.15
CA TYR A 30 -9.97 0.05 23.35
C TYR A 30 -8.65 0.77 23.59
N ALA A 31 -7.93 1.11 22.52
CA ALA A 31 -6.63 1.78 22.57
C ALA A 31 -6.74 3.21 23.14
N LYS A 32 -5.65 3.70 23.73
CA LYS A 32 -5.56 5.07 24.23
C LYS A 32 -5.05 5.99 23.12
N THR A 33 -5.95 6.80 22.58
CA THR A 33 -5.68 7.62 21.39
C THR A 33 -6.00 9.12 21.58
N PRO A 34 -5.44 9.78 22.63
CA PRO A 34 -5.83 11.15 23.00
C PRO A 34 -5.60 12.19 21.92
N ASN A 35 -4.63 11.98 21.00
CA ASN A 35 -4.38 12.92 19.90
C ASN A 35 -5.42 12.76 18.79
N MET A 36 -5.75 11.53 18.39
CA MET A 36 -6.82 11.25 17.42
C MET A 36 -8.19 11.65 17.98
N ASP A 37 -8.44 11.40 19.27
CA ASP A 37 -9.65 11.86 19.98
C ASP A 37 -9.79 13.38 19.93
N SER A 38 -8.69 14.10 20.12
CA SER A 38 -8.66 15.56 20.00
C SER A 38 -9.00 16.02 18.59
N VAL A 39 -8.51 15.34 17.55
CA VAL A 39 -8.86 15.64 16.15
C VAL A 39 -10.36 15.45 15.91
N ALA A 40 -10.91 14.33 16.35
CA ALA A 40 -12.34 14.03 16.23
C ALA A 40 -13.22 15.05 16.96
N ALA A 41 -12.83 15.42 18.17
CA ALA A 41 -13.57 16.38 19.01
C ALA A 41 -13.58 17.80 18.44
N ARG A 42 -12.47 18.24 17.84
CA ARG A 42 -12.30 19.59 17.26
C ARG A 42 -12.99 19.77 15.90
N GLY A 43 -13.35 18.69 15.25
CA GLY A 43 -13.84 18.77 13.89
C GLY A 43 -15.01 17.84 13.57
N VAL A 44 -14.79 16.96 12.62
CA VAL A 44 -15.79 16.04 12.07
C VAL A 44 -15.32 14.60 12.18
N THR A 45 -16.27 13.69 12.28
CA THR A 45 -16.07 12.25 12.13
C THR A 45 -17.09 11.68 11.16
N GLY A 46 -16.76 10.60 10.48
CA GLY A 46 -17.66 9.94 9.56
C GLY A 46 -17.07 8.65 9.01
N LEU A 47 -17.78 8.04 8.09
CA LEU A 47 -17.35 6.85 7.38
C LEU A 47 -17.01 7.16 5.92
N MET A 48 -16.00 6.49 5.42
CA MET A 48 -15.56 6.54 4.03
C MET A 48 -15.48 5.16 3.41
N LYS A 49 -16.09 4.96 2.25
CA LYS A 49 -15.90 3.77 1.42
C LYS A 49 -14.61 3.91 0.61
N THR A 50 -13.50 3.41 1.16
CA THR A 50 -12.18 3.44 0.52
C THR A 50 -12.03 2.38 -0.56
N ILE A 51 -12.74 1.25 -0.41
CA ILE A 51 -12.73 0.13 -1.34
C ILE A 51 -14.03 0.13 -2.13
N PRO A 52 -14.02 0.54 -3.41
CA PRO A 52 -15.20 0.47 -4.28
C PRO A 52 -15.69 -0.96 -4.49
N ASP A 53 -16.99 -1.13 -4.81
CA ASP A 53 -17.53 -2.43 -5.14
C ASP A 53 -16.80 -3.03 -6.35
N GLY A 54 -16.45 -4.31 -6.26
CA GLY A 54 -15.70 -5.02 -7.28
C GLY A 54 -14.17 -4.91 -7.18
N CYS A 55 -13.64 -4.05 -6.31
CA CYS A 55 -12.21 -4.01 -6.00
C CYS A 55 -11.87 -4.95 -4.84
N LEU A 56 -10.70 -5.55 -4.91
CA LEU A 56 -10.14 -6.30 -3.76
C LEU A 56 -9.59 -5.30 -2.73
N PRO A 57 -9.83 -5.50 -1.42
CA PRO A 57 -9.28 -4.64 -0.39
C PRO A 57 -7.76 -4.72 -0.35
N GLY A 58 -7.12 -3.55 -0.28
CA GLY A 58 -5.66 -3.43 -0.19
C GLY A 58 -5.22 -1.97 -0.18
N SER A 59 -3.98 -1.75 0.28
CA SER A 59 -3.42 -0.40 0.45
C SER A 59 -3.26 0.37 -0.86
N ASP A 60 -3.16 -0.32 -2.00
CA ASP A 60 -3.17 0.30 -3.33
C ASP A 60 -4.52 0.95 -3.66
N ILE A 61 -5.62 0.21 -3.46
CA ILE A 61 -6.99 0.70 -3.71
C ILE A 61 -7.37 1.77 -2.67
N GLY A 62 -7.13 1.47 -1.38
CA GLY A 62 -7.50 2.38 -0.29
C GLY A 62 -6.75 3.70 -0.35
N SER A 63 -5.41 3.67 -0.52
CA SER A 63 -4.61 4.89 -0.64
C SER A 63 -4.97 5.72 -1.88
N MET A 64 -5.26 5.06 -3.02
CA MET A 64 -5.73 5.77 -4.22
C MET A 64 -7.04 6.52 -3.93
N SER A 65 -8.00 5.88 -3.28
CA SER A 65 -9.26 6.50 -2.86
C SER A 65 -9.02 7.66 -1.89
N ILE A 66 -8.17 7.49 -0.86
CA ILE A 66 -7.84 8.53 0.13
C ILE A 66 -7.25 9.77 -0.54
N LEU A 67 -6.41 9.59 -1.54
CA LEU A 67 -5.82 10.68 -2.32
C LEU A 67 -6.79 11.32 -3.33
N GLY A 68 -8.08 10.93 -3.30
CA GLY A 68 -9.13 11.53 -4.12
C GLY A 68 -9.24 10.98 -5.53
N TYR A 69 -8.54 9.90 -5.86
CA TYR A 69 -8.63 9.23 -7.16
C TYR A 69 -9.58 8.04 -7.07
N ASP A 70 -10.38 7.86 -8.11
CA ASP A 70 -11.29 6.71 -8.21
C ASP A 70 -10.52 5.49 -8.72
N PRO A 71 -10.37 4.42 -7.90
CA PRO A 71 -9.67 3.21 -8.33
C PRO A 71 -10.29 2.54 -9.55
N LEU A 72 -11.62 2.61 -9.71
CA LEU A 72 -12.31 2.03 -10.88
C LEU A 72 -11.87 2.67 -12.20
N ASN A 73 -11.43 3.93 -12.16
CA ASN A 73 -10.97 4.66 -13.34
C ASN A 73 -9.45 4.62 -13.54
N TYR A 74 -8.68 4.54 -12.46
CA TYR A 74 -7.23 4.77 -12.53
C TYR A 74 -6.37 3.57 -12.13
N TYR A 75 -6.92 2.59 -11.40
CA TYR A 75 -6.14 1.41 -11.03
C TYR A 75 -6.03 0.45 -12.20
N THR A 76 -4.83 0.19 -12.65
CA THR A 76 -4.55 -0.67 -13.81
C THR A 76 -3.86 -1.98 -13.42
N GLY A 77 -3.52 -2.13 -12.14
CA GLY A 77 -2.81 -3.28 -11.59
C GLY A 77 -1.71 -2.86 -10.61
N ARG A 78 -1.21 -3.82 -9.87
CA ARG A 78 -0.19 -3.63 -8.83
C ARG A 78 1.18 -3.29 -9.40
N SER A 79 1.59 -4.01 -10.44
CA SER A 79 2.97 -3.92 -10.96
C SER A 79 3.36 -2.56 -11.53
N PRO A 80 2.48 -1.78 -12.16
CA PRO A 80 2.81 -0.41 -12.56
C PRO A 80 3.16 0.50 -11.38
N LEU A 81 2.49 0.33 -10.23
CA LEU A 81 2.78 1.10 -9.02
C LEU A 81 4.17 0.74 -8.47
N GLU A 82 4.49 -0.55 -8.43
CA GLU A 82 5.82 -1.02 -8.03
C GLU A 82 6.89 -0.55 -9.02
N ALA A 83 6.62 -0.56 -10.33
CA ALA A 83 7.51 -0.01 -11.34
C ALA A 83 7.84 1.46 -11.06
N ALA A 84 6.81 2.27 -10.78
CA ALA A 84 7.00 3.67 -10.43
C ALA A 84 7.85 3.81 -9.16
N SER A 85 7.58 3.05 -8.10
CA SER A 85 8.39 3.06 -6.87
C SER A 85 9.87 2.75 -7.15
N MET A 86 10.13 1.74 -7.97
CA MET A 86 11.48 1.33 -8.38
C MET A 86 12.18 2.34 -9.33
N GLY A 87 11.49 3.40 -9.78
CA GLY A 87 12.02 4.34 -10.75
C GLY A 87 12.03 3.81 -12.19
N VAL A 88 11.25 2.78 -12.48
CA VAL A 88 11.08 2.24 -13.83
C VAL A 88 9.96 3.00 -14.53
N GLU A 89 10.32 3.73 -15.58
CA GLU A 89 9.37 4.45 -16.41
C GLU A 89 8.70 3.51 -17.41
N LEU A 90 7.37 3.52 -17.42
CA LEU A 90 6.56 2.77 -18.37
C LEU A 90 6.12 3.67 -19.52
N GLY A 91 6.36 3.21 -20.75
CA GLY A 91 5.79 3.80 -21.97
C GLY A 91 4.30 3.45 -22.10
N LYS A 92 3.64 4.02 -23.13
CA LYS A 92 2.21 3.82 -23.40
C LYS A 92 1.86 2.35 -23.66
N ASP A 93 2.75 1.63 -24.34
CA ASP A 93 2.53 0.24 -24.79
C ASP A 93 3.24 -0.78 -23.86
N ASP A 94 3.74 -0.32 -22.73
CA ASP A 94 4.43 -1.16 -21.75
C ASP A 94 3.44 -1.73 -20.74
N VAL A 95 3.55 -3.02 -20.49
CA VAL A 95 2.86 -3.72 -19.41
C VAL A 95 3.89 -4.17 -18.38
N ALA A 96 3.69 -3.78 -17.14
CA ALA A 96 4.50 -4.26 -16.03
C ALA A 96 3.88 -5.53 -15.44
N PHE A 97 4.73 -6.50 -15.12
CA PHE A 97 4.41 -7.72 -14.37
C PHE A 97 5.30 -7.79 -13.13
N ARG A 98 4.72 -8.12 -11.99
CA ARG A 98 5.52 -8.59 -10.87
C ARG A 98 6.15 -9.92 -11.25
N LEU A 99 7.44 -10.05 -11.02
CA LEU A 99 8.22 -11.26 -11.23
C LEU A 99 8.71 -11.75 -9.87
N ASN A 100 8.16 -12.87 -9.40
CA ASN A 100 8.70 -13.56 -8.25
C ASN A 100 9.66 -14.67 -8.70
N LEU A 101 10.81 -14.76 -8.06
CA LEU A 101 11.61 -15.98 -8.08
C LEU A 101 10.99 -16.97 -7.11
N VAL A 102 10.58 -18.14 -7.60
CA VAL A 102 9.84 -19.12 -6.81
C VAL A 102 10.52 -20.49 -6.84
N ASN A 103 10.14 -21.38 -5.93
CA ASN A 103 10.47 -22.80 -5.99
C ASN A 103 9.23 -23.62 -6.33
N ILE A 104 9.30 -24.35 -7.45
CA ILE A 104 8.27 -25.29 -7.90
C ILE A 104 8.76 -26.71 -7.62
N LEU A 105 7.96 -27.48 -6.93
CA LEU A 105 8.21 -28.90 -6.66
C LEU A 105 7.46 -29.77 -7.66
N GLU A 106 8.17 -30.67 -8.32
CA GLU A 106 7.54 -31.70 -9.13
C GLU A 106 7.38 -33.01 -8.33
N LYS A 107 6.16 -33.51 -8.25
CA LYS A 107 5.82 -34.76 -7.57
C LYS A 107 4.79 -35.52 -8.39
N ASN A 108 5.09 -36.78 -8.73
CA ASN A 108 4.22 -37.67 -9.54
C ASN A 108 3.77 -37.02 -10.86
N GLY A 109 4.68 -36.33 -11.56
CA GLY A 109 4.41 -35.65 -12.83
C GLY A 109 3.53 -34.40 -12.74
N LYS A 110 3.27 -33.90 -11.52
CA LYS A 110 2.52 -32.67 -11.24
C LYS A 110 3.41 -31.64 -10.58
N LYS A 111 3.22 -30.36 -10.93
CA LYS A 111 3.97 -29.23 -10.40
C LYS A 111 3.17 -28.51 -9.31
N TYR A 112 3.83 -28.14 -8.20
CA TYR A 112 3.24 -27.46 -7.04
C TYR A 112 4.02 -26.22 -6.69
N MET A 113 3.34 -25.14 -6.25
CA MET A 113 3.98 -23.95 -5.69
C MET A 113 4.53 -24.30 -4.29
N HIS A 114 5.78 -24.71 -4.22
CA HIS A 114 6.40 -25.14 -2.97
C HIS A 114 6.84 -23.95 -2.10
N ASP A 115 7.44 -22.94 -2.73
CA ASP A 115 7.87 -21.75 -2.01
C ASP A 115 7.83 -20.52 -2.93
N TYR A 116 6.97 -19.55 -2.61
CA TYR A 116 6.76 -18.32 -3.37
C TYR A 116 7.91 -17.32 -3.27
N SER A 117 8.90 -17.58 -2.39
CA SER A 117 10.06 -16.71 -2.11
C SER A 117 11.38 -17.26 -2.65
N GLY A 118 11.36 -18.39 -3.39
CA GLY A 118 12.55 -19.06 -3.88
C GLY A 118 13.48 -19.51 -2.76
N GLY A 119 12.92 -19.97 -1.64
CA GLY A 119 13.67 -20.37 -0.44
C GLY A 119 14.28 -19.16 0.28
N HIS A 120 13.57 -18.05 0.34
CA HIS A 120 14.06 -16.78 0.91
C HIS A 120 15.39 -16.34 0.27
N ILE A 121 15.42 -16.32 -1.08
CA ILE A 121 16.60 -15.91 -1.84
C ILE A 121 17.03 -14.49 -1.44
N THR A 122 18.35 -14.25 -1.27
CA THR A 122 18.82 -12.91 -0.92
C THR A 122 18.78 -11.97 -2.12
N THR A 123 18.79 -10.66 -1.86
CA THR A 123 18.81 -9.64 -2.92
C THR A 123 20.03 -9.79 -3.83
N GLU A 124 21.19 -10.10 -3.26
CA GLU A 124 22.47 -10.27 -3.99
C GLU A 124 22.44 -11.50 -4.90
N GLU A 125 21.89 -12.63 -4.41
CA GLU A 125 21.70 -13.86 -5.20
C GLU A 125 20.71 -13.61 -6.34
N ALA A 126 19.57 -13.02 -6.02
CA ALA A 126 18.50 -12.74 -6.99
C ALA A 126 18.94 -11.76 -8.09
N LYS A 127 19.73 -10.74 -7.74
CA LYS A 127 20.30 -9.78 -8.69
C LYS A 127 21.14 -10.47 -9.76
N GLN A 128 21.93 -11.48 -9.40
CA GLN A 128 22.74 -12.24 -10.35
C GLN A 128 21.84 -13.00 -11.35
N ILE A 129 20.74 -13.60 -10.87
CA ILE A 129 19.76 -14.28 -11.71
C ILE A 129 19.10 -13.31 -12.68
N ILE A 130 18.62 -12.15 -12.18
CA ILE A 130 17.95 -11.17 -13.02
C ILE A 130 18.90 -10.58 -14.06
N GLU A 131 20.18 -10.37 -13.74
CA GLU A 131 21.17 -9.94 -14.73
C GLU A 131 21.40 -11.02 -15.82
N THR A 132 21.33 -12.30 -15.48
CA THR A 132 21.36 -13.39 -16.46
C THR A 132 20.13 -13.34 -17.38
N PHE A 133 18.93 -13.14 -16.83
CA PHE A 133 17.72 -12.96 -17.63
C PHE A 133 17.80 -11.74 -18.55
N ARG A 134 18.38 -10.63 -18.08
CA ARG A 134 18.62 -9.46 -18.94
C ARG A 134 19.47 -9.80 -20.16
N LYS A 135 20.50 -10.61 -19.99
CA LYS A 135 21.45 -10.98 -21.06
C LYS A 135 20.85 -11.99 -22.02
N GLU A 136 20.15 -13.00 -21.52
CA GLU A 136 19.72 -14.16 -22.30
C GLU A 136 18.29 -14.04 -22.83
N LEU A 137 17.41 -13.35 -22.12
CA LEU A 137 15.99 -13.20 -22.46
C LEU A 137 15.59 -11.76 -22.74
N GLY A 138 16.44 -10.79 -22.31
CA GLY A 138 16.15 -9.37 -22.41
C GLY A 138 16.30 -8.82 -23.84
N GLY A 139 15.64 -7.69 -24.08
CA GLY A 139 15.65 -6.95 -25.35
C GLY A 139 14.58 -5.85 -25.32
N ASP A 140 14.26 -5.31 -26.51
CA ASP A 140 13.25 -4.25 -26.62
C ASP A 140 11.86 -4.68 -26.14
N ARG A 141 11.54 -5.99 -26.28
CA ARG A 141 10.24 -6.53 -25.90
C ARG A 141 10.15 -6.91 -24.43
N PHE A 142 11.19 -7.51 -23.86
CA PHE A 142 11.24 -7.98 -22.47
C PHE A 142 12.36 -7.27 -21.73
N ARG A 143 12.00 -6.54 -20.67
CA ARG A 143 12.96 -5.81 -19.84
C ARG A 143 12.82 -6.22 -18.38
N PHE A 144 13.88 -6.82 -17.83
CA PHE A 144 13.91 -7.32 -16.47
C PHE A 144 14.55 -6.30 -15.54
N TYR A 145 13.95 -6.07 -14.38
CA TYR A 145 14.44 -5.12 -13.38
C TYR A 145 14.59 -5.82 -12.02
N PRO A 146 15.79 -5.82 -11.43
CA PRO A 146 16.01 -6.40 -10.11
C PRO A 146 15.34 -5.53 -9.04
N GLY A 147 14.67 -6.20 -8.11
CA GLY A 147 14.10 -5.62 -6.91
C GLY A 147 14.75 -6.20 -5.66
N VAL A 148 13.99 -6.41 -4.60
CA VAL A 148 14.46 -6.88 -3.29
C VAL A 148 14.08 -8.36 -3.09
N SER A 149 15.06 -9.17 -2.65
CA SER A 149 14.88 -10.61 -2.37
C SER A 149 14.29 -11.32 -3.60
N TYR A 150 13.18 -12.01 -3.46
CA TYR A 150 12.49 -12.75 -4.54
C TYR A 150 11.60 -11.87 -5.45
N ARG A 151 11.45 -10.59 -5.15
CA ARG A 151 10.50 -9.66 -5.80
C ARG A 151 11.19 -8.80 -6.83
N HIS A 152 10.83 -8.94 -8.10
CA HIS A 152 11.39 -8.24 -9.25
C HIS A 152 10.29 -7.77 -10.18
N LEU A 153 10.67 -7.13 -11.29
CA LEU A 153 9.74 -6.64 -12.28
C LEU A 153 10.16 -7.13 -13.69
N LEU A 154 9.16 -7.54 -14.46
CA LEU A 154 9.28 -7.72 -15.91
C LEU A 154 8.38 -6.68 -16.58
N VAL A 155 8.93 -5.94 -17.53
CA VAL A 155 8.16 -5.08 -18.43
C VAL A 155 8.14 -5.69 -19.81
N VAL A 156 6.93 -5.87 -20.35
CA VAL A 156 6.69 -6.44 -21.69
C VAL A 156 6.06 -5.36 -22.56
N LYS A 157 6.67 -5.10 -23.72
CA LYS A 157 6.18 -4.09 -24.67
C LYS A 157 5.20 -4.71 -25.66
N ASN A 158 4.14 -3.98 -26.02
CA ASN A 158 3.15 -4.36 -27.02
C ASN A 158 2.47 -5.71 -26.74
N ILE A 159 2.08 -5.97 -25.52
CA ILE A 159 1.30 -7.16 -25.15
C ILE A 159 -0.12 -6.75 -24.77
N ASP A 160 -1.12 -7.49 -25.26
CA ASP A 160 -2.51 -7.31 -24.85
C ASP A 160 -2.80 -8.17 -23.61
N ILE A 161 -3.22 -7.53 -22.53
CA ILE A 161 -3.56 -8.17 -21.26
C ILE A 161 -5.06 -8.15 -20.95
N ASN A 162 -5.91 -7.73 -21.90
CA ASN A 162 -7.36 -7.76 -21.70
C ASN A 162 -7.84 -9.19 -21.50
N GLY A 163 -8.40 -9.48 -20.32
CA GLY A 163 -8.82 -10.82 -19.94
C GLY A 163 -7.69 -11.76 -19.46
N LEU A 164 -6.42 -11.30 -19.43
CA LEU A 164 -5.32 -12.11 -18.87
C LEU A 164 -5.52 -12.30 -17.37
N GLN A 165 -5.64 -13.55 -16.96
CA GLN A 165 -5.77 -13.95 -15.58
C GLN A 165 -4.42 -14.42 -15.03
N THR A 166 -4.04 -13.90 -13.87
CA THR A 166 -2.86 -14.30 -13.12
C THR A 166 -3.20 -14.35 -11.64
N VAL A 167 -2.50 -15.17 -10.88
CA VAL A 167 -2.70 -15.35 -9.44
C VAL A 167 -1.40 -15.08 -8.72
N ALA A 168 -1.45 -14.46 -7.55
CA ALA A 168 -0.27 -14.24 -6.74
C ALA A 168 0.27 -15.57 -6.19
N PRO A 169 1.59 -15.82 -6.23
CA PRO A 169 2.13 -17.12 -5.82
C PRO A 169 1.97 -17.41 -4.32
N HIS A 170 1.81 -16.38 -3.50
CA HIS A 170 1.56 -16.54 -2.07
C HIS A 170 0.11 -16.87 -1.71
N ASP A 171 -0.81 -16.81 -2.68
CA ASP A 171 -2.20 -17.24 -2.50
C ASP A 171 -2.39 -18.74 -2.79
N ILE A 172 -1.37 -19.39 -3.36
CA ILE A 172 -1.43 -20.79 -3.80
C ILE A 172 -0.29 -21.67 -3.24
N PRO A 173 0.15 -21.47 -1.98
CA PRO A 173 1.19 -22.32 -1.41
C PRO A 173 0.72 -23.78 -1.36
N ASP A 174 1.62 -24.70 -1.75
CA ASP A 174 1.41 -26.15 -1.82
C ASP A 174 0.29 -26.62 -2.75
N LEU A 175 -0.32 -25.71 -3.55
CA LEU A 175 -1.31 -26.08 -4.55
C LEU A 175 -0.65 -26.47 -5.87
N GLN A 176 -1.33 -27.35 -6.64
CA GLN A 176 -0.95 -27.72 -8.02
C GLN A 176 -1.12 -26.47 -8.91
N ILE A 177 -0.09 -26.13 -9.70
CA ILE A 177 -0.04 -24.82 -10.38
C ILE A 177 -0.76 -24.79 -11.75
N ASP A 178 -1.19 -25.91 -12.30
CA ASP A 178 -1.70 -25.99 -13.68
C ASP A 178 -2.88 -25.05 -13.96
N GLU A 179 -3.77 -24.85 -12.98
CA GLU A 179 -4.94 -23.97 -13.09
C GLU A 179 -4.62 -22.50 -12.82
N TYR A 180 -3.42 -22.20 -12.30
CA TYR A 180 -3.02 -20.86 -11.88
C TYR A 180 -1.96 -20.20 -12.76
N ILE A 181 -1.41 -20.95 -13.74
CA ILE A 181 -0.51 -20.36 -14.73
C ILE A 181 -1.26 -19.30 -15.55
N PRO A 182 -0.58 -18.25 -16.04
CA PRO A 182 -1.23 -17.20 -16.82
C PRO A 182 -2.07 -17.75 -17.97
N HIS A 183 -3.36 -17.38 -18.02
CA HIS A 183 -4.33 -17.86 -19.01
C HIS A 183 -5.38 -16.79 -19.35
N GLY A 184 -6.30 -17.09 -20.28
CA GLY A 184 -7.47 -16.26 -20.59
C GLY A 184 -7.34 -15.43 -21.88
N THR A 185 -6.14 -15.29 -22.44
CA THR A 185 -5.92 -14.53 -23.70
C THR A 185 -4.94 -15.23 -24.63
N ALA A 186 -4.87 -14.79 -25.87
CA ALA A 186 -3.84 -15.27 -26.82
C ALA A 186 -2.41 -14.95 -26.34
N SER A 187 -2.25 -13.84 -25.61
CA SER A 187 -0.94 -13.41 -25.06
C SER A 187 -0.45 -14.27 -23.89
N SER A 188 -1.32 -15.08 -23.28
CA SER A 188 -0.95 -15.98 -22.18
C SER A 188 0.15 -16.95 -22.58
N SER A 189 0.13 -17.45 -23.82
CA SER A 189 1.14 -18.37 -24.34
C SER A 189 2.55 -17.76 -24.33
N GLU A 190 2.68 -16.49 -24.68
CA GLU A 190 3.96 -15.77 -24.66
C GLU A 190 4.49 -15.61 -23.24
N ILE A 191 3.61 -15.29 -22.27
CA ILE A 191 3.97 -15.18 -20.85
C ILE A 191 4.42 -16.54 -20.30
N VAL A 192 3.70 -17.61 -20.60
CA VAL A 192 4.09 -18.97 -20.20
C VAL A 192 5.40 -19.40 -20.86
N GLU A 193 5.64 -19.01 -22.12
CA GLU A 193 6.88 -19.33 -22.82
C GLU A 193 8.10 -18.66 -22.17
N ILE A 194 8.01 -17.37 -21.77
CA ILE A 194 9.11 -16.69 -21.09
C ILE A 194 9.37 -17.31 -19.72
N MET A 195 8.34 -17.76 -18.98
CA MET A 195 8.50 -18.50 -17.74
C MET A 195 9.27 -19.81 -17.97
N LYS A 196 8.91 -20.59 -18.98
CA LYS A 196 9.62 -21.85 -19.34
C LYS A 196 11.06 -21.61 -19.77
N LYS A 197 11.35 -20.54 -20.50
CA LYS A 197 12.73 -20.16 -20.86
C LYS A 197 13.56 -19.81 -19.61
N ALA A 198 12.96 -19.09 -18.67
CA ALA A 198 13.61 -18.79 -17.39
C ALA A 198 13.89 -20.06 -16.56
N GLU A 199 12.96 -21.04 -16.51
CA GLU A 199 13.18 -22.35 -15.85
C GLU A 199 14.45 -23.03 -16.38
N LYS A 200 14.63 -23.09 -17.69
CA LYS A 200 15.81 -23.71 -18.33
C LYS A 200 17.13 -23.05 -17.94
N ILE A 201 17.14 -21.71 -17.82
CA ILE A 201 18.31 -20.97 -17.34
C ILE A 201 18.59 -21.29 -15.88
N LEU A 202 17.53 -21.32 -15.05
CA LEU A 202 17.62 -21.56 -13.62
C LEU A 202 18.12 -22.96 -13.24
N GLU A 203 17.82 -23.98 -14.06
CA GLU A 203 18.30 -25.36 -13.84
C GLU A 203 19.82 -25.45 -13.66
N ASN A 204 20.57 -24.65 -14.42
CA ASN A 204 22.04 -24.70 -14.42
C ASN A 204 22.70 -23.43 -13.87
N HIS A 205 21.91 -22.50 -13.29
CA HIS A 205 22.44 -21.23 -12.80
C HIS A 205 23.33 -21.41 -11.57
N GLU A 206 24.50 -20.75 -11.56
CA GLU A 206 25.52 -20.90 -10.51
C GLU A 206 25.00 -20.55 -9.11
N VAL A 207 24.06 -19.59 -8.98
CA VAL A 207 23.39 -19.26 -7.71
C VAL A 207 22.66 -20.49 -7.17
N ASN A 208 21.88 -21.17 -8.02
CA ASN A 208 21.12 -22.35 -7.61
C ASN A 208 22.01 -23.52 -7.25
N LYS A 209 23.11 -23.75 -7.99
CA LYS A 209 24.11 -24.78 -7.64
C LYS A 209 24.70 -24.54 -6.26
N LYS A 210 25.08 -23.28 -5.94
CA LYS A 210 25.60 -22.90 -4.62
C LYS A 210 24.55 -23.08 -3.53
N ARG A 211 23.29 -22.70 -3.79
CA ARG A 211 22.19 -22.86 -2.84
C ARG A 211 21.94 -24.34 -2.53
N ILE A 212 21.84 -25.17 -3.54
CA ILE A 212 21.68 -26.63 -3.37
C ILE A 212 22.83 -27.24 -2.59
N ALA A 213 24.07 -26.89 -2.92
CA ALA A 213 25.27 -27.35 -2.19
C ALA A 213 25.26 -26.91 -0.71
N ALA A 214 24.61 -25.78 -0.39
CA ALA A 214 24.43 -25.29 0.97
C ALA A 214 23.15 -25.81 1.65
N GLY A 215 22.43 -26.76 1.07
CA GLY A 215 21.17 -27.31 1.61
C GLY A 215 19.99 -26.34 1.59
N LYS A 216 20.05 -25.30 0.74
CA LYS A 216 18.99 -24.32 0.58
C LYS A 216 18.12 -24.65 -0.65
N LEU A 217 16.84 -24.29 -0.62
CA LEU A 217 15.95 -24.39 -1.78
C LEU A 217 16.44 -23.49 -2.91
N PRO A 218 16.54 -24.01 -4.17
CA PRO A 218 16.83 -23.17 -5.33
C PRO A 218 15.60 -22.34 -5.74
N ALA A 219 15.83 -21.17 -6.35
CA ALA A 219 14.82 -20.50 -7.14
C ALA A 219 14.81 -21.13 -8.53
N ASN A 220 13.93 -22.10 -8.78
CA ASN A 220 13.93 -22.91 -10.01
C ASN A 220 12.89 -22.47 -11.05
N SER A 221 12.06 -21.48 -10.75
CA SER A 221 11.11 -20.89 -11.69
C SER A 221 10.88 -19.40 -11.41
N ILE A 222 10.25 -18.73 -12.36
CA ILE A 222 9.68 -17.39 -12.15
C ILE A 222 8.16 -17.48 -12.15
N TRP A 223 7.51 -16.54 -11.43
CA TRP A 223 6.07 -16.41 -11.41
C TRP A 223 5.66 -14.99 -11.76
N LEU A 224 4.88 -14.84 -12.85
CA LEU A 224 4.46 -13.54 -13.38
C LEU A 224 2.99 -13.27 -13.02
N TRP A 225 2.72 -12.13 -12.38
CA TRP A 225 1.40 -11.77 -11.89
C TRP A 225 1.24 -10.27 -11.68
N GLY A 226 0.02 -9.82 -11.33
CA GLY A 226 -0.25 -8.43 -10.96
C GLY A 226 -0.02 -7.43 -12.08
N GLN A 227 -0.21 -7.86 -13.32
CA GLN A 227 0.05 -7.08 -14.53
C GLN A 227 -0.80 -5.81 -14.63
N GLY A 228 -0.26 -4.81 -15.33
CA GLY A 228 -0.98 -3.59 -15.64
C GLY A 228 -0.22 -2.65 -16.57
N TYR A 229 -0.97 -1.74 -17.17
CA TYR A 229 -0.44 -0.60 -17.92
C TYR A 229 -0.12 0.56 -16.99
N LYS A 230 0.65 1.52 -17.48
CA LYS A 230 0.85 2.81 -16.79
C LYS A 230 -0.51 3.45 -16.48
N PRO A 231 -0.82 3.78 -15.20
CA PRO A 231 -2.03 4.52 -14.86
C PRO A 231 -2.08 5.88 -15.55
N SER A 232 -3.22 6.21 -16.15
CA SER A 232 -3.47 7.51 -16.80
C SER A 232 -4.25 8.42 -15.86
N MET A 233 -3.61 8.84 -14.77
CA MET A 233 -4.22 9.70 -13.75
C MET A 233 -3.63 11.11 -13.77
N PRO A 234 -4.44 12.18 -13.53
CA PRO A 234 -3.91 13.53 -13.42
C PRO A 234 -3.03 13.64 -12.17
N THR A 235 -2.05 14.53 -12.21
CA THR A 235 -1.27 14.83 -11.00
C THR A 235 -2.13 15.56 -9.96
N MET A 236 -1.72 15.54 -8.70
CA MET A 236 -2.38 16.27 -7.60
C MET A 236 -2.46 17.77 -7.92
N LYS A 237 -1.44 18.32 -8.61
CA LYS A 237 -1.42 19.70 -9.07
C LYS A 237 -2.49 19.98 -10.13
N GLU A 238 -2.66 19.09 -11.10
CA GLU A 238 -3.67 19.22 -12.16
C GLU A 238 -5.09 19.01 -11.62
N ALA A 239 -5.29 18.02 -10.76
CA ALA A 239 -6.61 17.68 -10.22
C ALA A 239 -7.11 18.64 -9.13
N TYR A 240 -6.19 19.08 -8.25
CA TYR A 240 -6.55 19.78 -7.01
C TYR A 240 -5.72 21.05 -6.72
N GLY A 241 -4.76 21.41 -7.59
CA GLY A 241 -3.91 22.57 -7.40
C GLY A 241 -2.87 22.45 -6.27
N LEU A 242 -2.63 21.22 -5.77
CA LEU A 242 -1.74 20.95 -4.66
C LEU A 242 -0.37 20.44 -5.10
N GLU A 243 0.67 20.96 -4.47
CA GLU A 243 2.02 20.42 -4.53
C GLU A 243 2.39 19.82 -3.18
N GLY A 244 2.88 18.59 -3.16
CA GLY A 244 3.12 17.92 -1.89
C GLY A 244 3.99 16.68 -1.95
N SER A 245 3.91 15.91 -0.87
CA SER A 245 4.77 14.76 -0.65
C SER A 245 3.99 13.56 -0.13
N VAL A 246 4.56 12.38 -0.35
CA VAL A 246 4.13 11.12 0.26
C VAL A 246 5.28 10.50 1.05
N ILE A 247 4.97 10.00 2.24
CA ILE A 247 5.87 9.24 3.11
C ILE A 247 5.21 7.89 3.39
N SER A 248 5.87 6.81 2.96
CA SER A 248 5.44 5.44 3.19
C SER A 248 6.64 4.50 3.14
N ALA A 249 6.57 3.35 3.80
CA ALA A 249 7.46 2.22 3.60
C ALA A 249 6.97 1.28 2.48
N VAL A 250 5.69 1.39 2.08
CA VAL A 250 5.03 0.54 1.11
C VAL A 250 5.26 1.04 -0.31
N ASP A 251 5.83 0.19 -1.17
CA ASP A 251 6.15 0.55 -2.56
C ASP A 251 4.91 0.92 -3.39
N LEU A 252 3.77 0.28 -3.14
CA LEU A 252 2.51 0.59 -3.82
C LEU A 252 2.07 2.02 -3.55
N VAL A 253 2.10 2.45 -2.30
CA VAL A 253 1.74 3.81 -1.88
C VAL A 253 2.72 4.84 -2.44
N LYS A 254 4.02 4.53 -2.45
CA LYS A 254 5.05 5.36 -3.12
C LYS A 254 4.77 5.50 -4.61
N GLY A 255 4.38 4.39 -5.26
CA GLY A 255 4.04 4.37 -6.69
C GLY A 255 2.84 5.25 -7.02
N ILE A 256 1.76 5.16 -6.22
CA ILE A 256 0.59 6.05 -6.34
C ILE A 256 1.03 7.50 -6.20
N GLY A 257 1.84 7.81 -5.16
CA GLY A 257 2.37 9.15 -4.95
C GLY A 257 3.14 9.70 -6.16
N LYS A 258 3.97 8.87 -6.79
CA LYS A 258 4.70 9.26 -8.01
C LYS A 258 3.78 9.55 -9.18
N TYR A 259 2.78 8.70 -9.44
CA TYR A 259 1.81 8.96 -10.51
C TYR A 259 0.93 10.19 -10.20
N ALA A 260 0.63 10.43 -8.92
CA ALA A 260 -0.04 11.64 -8.47
C ALA A 260 0.85 12.90 -8.52
N GLY A 261 2.11 12.80 -8.97
CA GLY A 261 3.05 13.92 -9.05
C GLY A 261 3.54 14.41 -7.68
N LEU A 262 3.37 13.62 -6.64
CA LEU A 262 3.87 13.91 -5.29
C LEU A 262 5.35 13.53 -5.17
N LYS A 263 6.07 14.28 -4.36
CA LYS A 263 7.46 13.93 -4.00
C LYS A 263 7.46 12.76 -3.03
N VAL A 264 7.99 11.62 -3.44
CA VAL A 264 8.24 10.50 -2.53
C VAL A 264 9.43 10.85 -1.64
N ILE A 265 9.23 10.73 -0.33
CA ILE A 265 10.26 11.00 0.67
C ILE A 265 10.65 9.70 1.34
N ASP A 266 11.88 9.27 1.12
CA ASP A 266 12.45 8.13 1.83
C ASP A 266 12.98 8.58 3.19
N VAL A 267 12.45 7.97 4.24
CA VAL A 267 12.83 8.27 5.63
C VAL A 267 13.79 7.18 6.12
N PRO A 268 15.02 7.52 6.51
CA PRO A 268 15.95 6.54 7.05
C PRO A 268 15.36 5.78 8.25
N GLY A 269 15.44 4.44 8.22
CA GLY A 269 14.87 3.59 9.25
C GLY A 269 13.35 3.46 9.24
N ALA A 270 12.66 3.96 8.19
CA ALA A 270 11.26 3.64 7.99
C ALA A 270 11.11 2.19 7.52
N THR A 271 10.35 1.42 8.28
CA THR A 271 9.98 0.03 7.98
C THR A 271 8.46 -0.07 7.85
N GLY A 272 7.95 -1.20 7.37
CA GLY A 272 6.53 -1.55 7.39
C GLY A 272 6.05 -2.11 8.72
N TYR A 273 6.86 -2.11 9.78
CA TYR A 273 6.56 -2.78 11.05
C TYR A 273 6.61 -1.82 12.26
N LEU A 274 6.38 -2.36 13.47
CA LEU A 274 6.33 -1.59 14.72
C LEU A 274 7.64 -0.86 15.08
N ASP A 275 8.77 -1.31 14.56
CA ASP A 275 10.09 -0.70 14.75
C ASP A 275 10.38 0.47 13.80
N THR A 276 9.37 0.87 13.01
CA THR A 276 9.51 1.97 12.05
C THR A 276 9.94 3.28 12.73
N ASN A 277 10.71 4.10 12.01
CA ASN A 277 11.12 5.43 12.49
C ASN A 277 9.96 6.44 12.44
N TYR A 278 9.05 6.37 13.43
CA TYR A 278 7.91 7.29 13.56
C TYR A 278 8.36 8.76 13.62
N ALA A 279 9.35 9.07 14.45
CA ALA A 279 9.86 10.43 14.61
C ALA A 279 10.40 11.00 13.29
N GLY A 280 11.16 10.19 12.55
CA GLY A 280 11.64 10.56 11.22
C GLY A 280 10.50 10.82 10.23
N LYS A 281 9.45 9.99 10.21
CA LYS A 281 8.28 10.23 9.34
C LYS A 281 7.65 11.60 9.62
N VAL A 282 7.51 11.99 10.88
CA VAL A 282 7.01 13.33 11.27
C VAL A 282 7.98 14.43 10.87
N GLU A 283 9.25 14.31 11.22
CA GLU A 283 10.26 15.32 10.91
C GLU A 283 10.32 15.62 9.41
N TYR A 284 10.44 14.59 8.58
CA TYR A 284 10.52 14.74 7.13
C TYR A 284 9.19 15.24 6.53
N GLY A 285 8.04 14.81 7.09
CA GLY A 285 6.72 15.30 6.70
C GLY A 285 6.58 16.82 6.97
N MET A 286 6.91 17.24 8.17
CA MET A 286 6.86 18.67 8.53
C MET A 286 7.89 19.49 7.75
N LYS A 287 9.06 18.94 7.45
CA LYS A 287 10.06 19.60 6.60
C LYS A 287 9.57 19.78 5.17
N SER A 288 8.83 18.80 4.63
CA SER A 288 8.31 18.87 3.26
C SER A 288 7.28 19.99 3.08
N LEU A 289 6.50 20.29 4.12
CA LEU A 289 5.51 21.38 4.10
C LEU A 289 6.12 22.77 4.02
N ASN A 290 7.43 22.95 4.22
CA ASN A 290 8.08 24.26 3.97
C ASN A 290 8.09 24.63 2.47
N GLY A 291 8.08 23.65 1.58
CA GLY A 291 8.07 23.85 0.14
C GLY A 291 6.82 23.37 -0.58
N GLY A 292 5.93 22.68 0.14
CA GLY A 292 4.68 22.12 -0.40
C GLY A 292 3.45 22.51 0.43
N ASP A 293 2.28 22.15 -0.09
CA ASP A 293 1.00 22.44 0.55
C ASP A 293 0.38 21.22 1.20
N PHE A 294 0.83 20.01 0.77
CA PHE A 294 0.21 18.74 1.10
C PHE A 294 1.26 17.70 1.52
N VAL A 295 0.90 16.89 2.52
CA VAL A 295 1.65 15.68 2.86
C VAL A 295 0.70 14.54 3.21
N TYR A 296 0.98 13.36 2.65
CA TYR A 296 0.37 12.09 3.01
C TYR A 296 1.40 11.25 3.76
N ILE A 297 1.09 10.92 5.03
CA ILE A 297 1.96 10.08 5.88
C ILE A 297 1.25 8.76 6.14
N HIS A 298 1.82 7.70 5.62
CA HIS A 298 1.32 6.33 5.72
C HIS A 298 2.19 5.50 6.68
N VAL A 299 1.55 4.71 7.56
CA VAL A 299 2.21 3.84 8.56
C VAL A 299 1.57 2.48 8.56
N GLU A 300 2.32 1.46 8.19
CA GLU A 300 1.87 0.09 7.93
C GLU A 300 1.79 -0.80 9.20
N ALA A 301 2.36 -0.34 10.32
CA ALA A 301 2.51 -1.15 11.54
C ALA A 301 1.20 -1.76 12.07
N THR A 302 0.06 -1.08 11.94
CA THR A 302 -1.26 -1.57 12.35
C THR A 302 -1.77 -2.71 11.49
N ASP A 303 -1.45 -2.68 10.19
CA ASP A 303 -1.79 -3.71 9.22
C ASP A 303 -1.00 -5.00 9.46
N GLU A 304 0.32 -4.90 9.56
CA GLU A 304 1.20 -6.04 9.81
C GLU A 304 0.88 -6.74 11.14
N ALA A 305 0.60 -5.97 12.22
CA ALA A 305 0.16 -6.54 13.48
C ALA A 305 -1.15 -7.34 13.35
N SER A 306 -2.06 -6.88 12.47
CA SER A 306 -3.31 -7.57 12.18
C SER A 306 -3.09 -8.87 11.41
N HIS A 307 -2.20 -8.87 10.42
CA HIS A 307 -1.81 -10.08 9.68
C HIS A 307 -1.17 -11.15 10.57
N GLU A 308 -0.45 -10.75 11.62
CA GLU A 308 0.05 -11.69 12.62
C GLU A 308 -1.08 -12.27 13.51
N GLY A 309 -2.22 -11.62 13.59
CA GLY A 309 -3.34 -12.03 14.45
C GLY A 309 -3.09 -11.74 15.94
N LYS A 310 -2.27 -10.75 16.24
CA LYS A 310 -1.84 -10.39 17.61
C LYS A 310 -2.52 -9.09 18.05
N ILE A 311 -3.53 -9.21 18.89
CA ILE A 311 -4.34 -8.09 19.39
C ILE A 311 -3.47 -7.07 20.14
N ASP A 312 -2.57 -7.54 21.01
CA ASP A 312 -1.66 -6.70 21.80
C ASP A 312 -0.71 -5.87 20.93
N LEU A 313 -0.20 -6.45 19.83
CA LEU A 313 0.62 -5.70 18.89
C LEU A 313 -0.19 -4.68 18.09
N LYS A 314 -1.43 -5.01 17.71
CA LYS A 314 -2.32 -4.06 17.03
C LYS A 314 -2.65 -2.88 17.93
N LEU A 315 -3.00 -3.13 19.20
CA LEU A 315 -3.22 -2.08 20.20
C LEU A 315 -1.99 -1.18 20.34
N LYS A 316 -0.81 -1.79 20.50
CA LYS A 316 0.44 -1.04 20.58
C LYS A 316 0.69 -0.19 19.34
N ALA A 317 0.47 -0.72 18.14
CA ALA A 317 0.67 0.01 16.89
C ALA A 317 -0.28 1.21 16.77
N ILE A 318 -1.56 1.07 17.20
CA ILE A 318 -2.53 2.16 17.25
C ILE A 318 -2.08 3.25 18.24
N GLU A 319 -1.67 2.87 19.46
CA GLU A 319 -1.21 3.81 20.48
C GLU A 319 0.11 4.51 20.09
N ASP A 320 1.03 3.79 19.45
CA ASP A 320 2.28 4.35 18.90
C ASP A 320 1.99 5.35 17.76
N PHE A 321 1.05 5.02 16.87
CA PHE A 321 0.60 5.93 15.83
C PHE A 321 -0.01 7.20 16.41
N ASP A 322 -0.91 7.07 17.37
CA ASP A 322 -1.50 8.23 18.06
C ASP A 322 -0.43 9.12 18.67
N LYS A 323 0.45 8.52 19.48
CA LYS A 323 1.46 9.25 20.24
C LYS A 323 2.51 9.90 19.35
N PHE A 324 3.09 9.14 18.45
CA PHE A 324 4.27 9.59 17.72
C PHE A 324 3.92 10.27 16.40
N ILE A 325 2.91 9.78 15.66
CA ILE A 325 2.52 10.37 14.38
C ILE A 325 1.48 11.47 14.59
N ALA A 326 0.31 11.15 15.11
CA ALA A 326 -0.75 12.16 15.28
C ALA A 326 -0.29 13.29 16.21
N GLY A 327 0.21 12.97 17.40
CA GLY A 327 0.72 13.95 18.34
C GLY A 327 1.89 14.76 17.80
N GLY A 328 2.87 14.11 17.16
CA GLY A 328 4.03 14.78 16.58
C GLY A 328 3.67 15.72 15.42
N VAL A 329 2.72 15.31 14.57
CA VAL A 329 2.23 16.13 13.44
C VAL A 329 1.42 17.32 13.97
N LEU A 330 0.51 17.13 14.90
CA LEU A 330 -0.27 18.22 15.50
C LEU A 330 0.63 19.28 16.16
N GLU A 331 1.68 18.85 16.86
CA GLU A 331 2.66 19.78 17.42
C GLU A 331 3.46 20.50 16.32
N GLY A 332 3.92 19.75 15.31
CA GLY A 332 4.68 20.29 14.18
C GLY A 332 3.89 21.28 13.32
N LEU A 333 2.57 21.14 13.24
CA LEU A 333 1.70 22.02 12.45
C LEU A 333 1.50 23.41 13.08
N LYS A 334 1.68 23.57 14.38
CA LYS A 334 1.52 24.86 15.07
C LYS A 334 2.35 26.01 14.48
N LYS A 335 3.45 25.69 13.81
CA LYS A 335 4.34 26.67 13.16
C LYS A 335 3.85 27.18 11.80
N PHE A 336 2.83 26.54 11.20
CA PHE A 336 2.42 26.83 9.82
C PHE A 336 1.19 27.74 9.70
N GLY A 337 0.61 28.28 10.71
CA GLY A 337 -0.63 29.07 10.60
C GLY A 337 -1.84 28.20 10.32
N ASP A 338 -2.56 28.44 9.20
CA ASP A 338 -3.76 27.66 8.86
C ASP A 338 -3.43 26.29 8.27
N TYR A 339 -4.13 25.26 8.76
CA TYR A 339 -3.99 23.89 8.27
C TYR A 339 -5.28 23.09 8.43
N THR A 340 -5.38 22.05 7.63
CA THR A 340 -6.41 21.01 7.73
C THR A 340 -5.73 19.65 7.88
N VAL A 341 -6.16 18.87 8.88
CA VAL A 341 -5.68 17.51 9.12
C VAL A 341 -6.82 16.52 9.04
N MET A 342 -6.55 15.36 8.45
CA MET A 342 -7.46 14.21 8.37
C MET A 342 -6.71 12.93 8.75
N ILE A 343 -7.37 12.07 9.51
CA ILE A 343 -6.86 10.76 9.92
C ILE A 343 -7.88 9.71 9.52
N LEU A 344 -7.44 8.71 8.76
CA LEU A 344 -8.25 7.56 8.38
C LEU A 344 -7.37 6.38 7.96
N PRO A 345 -7.76 5.13 8.26
CA PRO A 345 -7.14 3.96 7.65
C PRO A 345 -7.58 3.82 6.19
N ASP A 346 -6.85 3.04 5.44
CA ASP A 346 -7.13 2.77 4.03
C ASP A 346 -8.08 1.60 3.82
N HIS A 347 -8.12 0.64 4.74
CA HIS A 347 -9.07 -0.47 4.78
C HIS A 347 -9.20 -1.04 6.22
N TYR A 348 -10.14 -1.95 6.39
CA TYR A 348 -10.15 -2.83 7.56
C TYR A 348 -9.10 -3.93 7.38
N ASN A 349 -8.38 -4.26 8.47
CA ASN A 349 -7.65 -5.51 8.58
C ASN A 349 -8.04 -6.22 9.87
N GLN A 350 -8.98 -7.16 9.76
CA GLN A 350 -9.54 -7.83 10.92
C GLN A 350 -8.53 -8.80 11.53
N VAL A 351 -8.05 -8.47 12.74
CA VAL A 351 -7.00 -9.23 13.43
C VAL A 351 -7.32 -10.71 13.61
N LYS A 352 -8.61 -11.06 13.75
CA LYS A 352 -9.05 -12.46 13.85
C LYS A 352 -9.04 -13.21 12.54
N LEU A 353 -9.33 -12.52 11.45
CA LEU A 353 -9.33 -13.09 10.10
C LEU A 353 -7.95 -13.01 9.43
N LYS A 354 -7.07 -12.12 9.90
CA LYS A 354 -5.78 -11.81 9.30
C LYS A 354 -5.92 -11.41 7.82
N LYS A 355 -6.99 -10.69 7.50
CA LYS A 355 -7.38 -10.35 6.13
C LYS A 355 -7.96 -8.96 6.05
N HIS A 356 -7.69 -8.31 4.93
CA HIS A 356 -8.34 -7.07 4.55
C HIS A 356 -9.81 -7.31 4.20
N THR A 357 -10.65 -6.37 4.59
CA THR A 357 -12.08 -6.41 4.27
C THR A 357 -12.58 -5.02 3.82
N PRO A 358 -13.68 -4.95 3.01
CA PRO A 358 -14.04 -3.74 2.27
C PRO A 358 -14.99 -2.79 3.02
N GLU A 359 -15.23 -2.99 4.32
CA GLU A 359 -16.11 -2.15 5.10
C GLU A 359 -15.69 -0.69 5.05
N PRO A 360 -16.62 0.28 5.06
CA PRO A 360 -16.30 1.69 5.14
C PRO A 360 -15.49 2.03 6.39
N VAL A 361 -14.37 2.70 6.21
CA VAL A 361 -13.43 3.04 7.29
C VAL A 361 -13.86 4.30 8.04
N PRO A 362 -13.57 4.41 9.35
CA PRO A 362 -13.77 5.64 10.09
C PRO A 362 -12.76 6.70 9.65
N PHE A 363 -13.21 7.96 9.58
CA PHE A 363 -12.32 9.10 9.46
C PHE A 363 -12.62 10.15 10.51
N CYS A 364 -11.60 10.91 10.91
CA CYS A 364 -11.77 12.16 11.65
C CYS A 364 -10.87 13.25 11.04
N GLY A 365 -11.26 14.50 11.24
CA GLY A 365 -10.46 15.62 10.77
C GLY A 365 -10.98 16.96 11.22
N PHE A 366 -10.12 17.97 11.21
CA PHE A 366 -10.50 19.35 11.45
C PHE A 366 -9.64 20.31 10.63
N SER A 367 -10.14 21.55 10.47
CA SER A 367 -9.39 22.68 9.96
C SER A 367 -9.34 23.77 11.00
N THR A 368 -8.19 24.46 11.12
CA THR A 368 -8.04 25.63 12.02
C THR A 368 -9.00 26.76 11.67
N LYS A 369 -9.52 26.80 10.42
CA LYS A 369 -10.52 27.80 9.99
C LYS A 369 -11.95 27.50 10.45
N THR A 370 -12.26 26.22 10.67
CA THR A 370 -13.62 25.77 10.99
C THR A 370 -13.69 25.03 12.33
N GLU A 371 -12.61 25.09 13.09
CA GLU A 371 -12.48 24.41 14.36
C GLU A 371 -13.63 24.78 15.32
N LYS A 372 -14.25 23.76 15.89
CA LYS A 372 -15.26 23.95 16.92
C LYS A 372 -14.59 24.50 18.19
N GLN A 373 -14.90 25.73 18.53
CA GLN A 373 -14.49 26.35 19.81
C GLN A 373 -15.28 25.71 20.96
N ALA A 374 -14.77 24.65 21.55
CA ALA A 374 -15.39 24.01 22.70
C ALA A 374 -14.30 23.40 23.59
N ALA A 375 -13.61 24.26 24.32
CA ALA A 375 -12.52 23.87 25.23
C ALA A 375 -12.93 22.84 26.30
N ASP A 376 -14.20 22.69 26.64
CA ASP A 376 -14.67 21.88 27.79
C ASP A 376 -15.31 20.53 27.40
N LYS A 377 -15.42 20.20 26.10
CA LYS A 377 -16.07 18.94 25.61
C LYS A 377 -15.12 17.86 25.10
N TYR A 378 -13.83 18.11 25.04
CA TYR A 378 -12.85 17.18 24.46
C TYR A 378 -12.59 15.91 25.28
N SER A 379 -12.95 15.90 26.56
CA SER A 379 -12.63 14.78 27.46
C SER A 379 -13.50 13.53 27.32
N SER A 380 -14.52 13.57 26.46
CA SER A 380 -15.47 12.45 26.29
C SER A 380 -15.56 11.88 24.86
N VAL A 381 -14.78 12.39 23.93
CA VAL A 381 -14.78 11.87 22.54
C VAL A 381 -13.72 10.77 22.43
N ASN A 382 -14.13 9.61 21.96
CA ASN A 382 -13.24 8.50 21.63
C ASN A 382 -13.41 8.23 20.13
N TYR A 383 -12.39 8.57 19.33
CA TYR A 383 -12.38 8.28 17.90
C TYR A 383 -12.45 6.78 17.66
N SER A 384 -13.47 6.34 16.93
CA SER A 384 -13.73 4.92 16.72
C SER A 384 -14.67 4.69 15.54
N GLU A 385 -14.79 3.44 15.14
CA GLU A 385 -15.75 2.96 14.15
C GLU A 385 -17.19 3.28 14.58
N THR A 386 -17.51 3.05 15.85
CA THR A 386 -18.84 3.35 16.43
C THR A 386 -19.14 4.84 16.42
N LEU A 387 -18.18 5.68 16.79
CA LEU A 387 -18.36 7.14 16.75
C LEU A 387 -18.60 7.60 15.30
N ALA A 388 -17.81 7.11 14.36
CA ALA A 388 -17.92 7.46 12.94
C ALA A 388 -19.28 7.02 12.36
N GLN A 389 -19.74 5.81 12.68
CA GLN A 389 -21.04 5.29 12.27
C GLN A 389 -22.20 6.13 12.81
N ASN A 390 -22.14 6.52 14.08
CA ASN A 390 -23.18 7.29 14.75
C ASN A 390 -23.21 8.78 14.31
N SER A 391 -22.18 9.25 13.61
CA SER A 391 -22.15 10.63 13.08
C SER A 391 -23.16 10.90 11.98
N GLY A 392 -23.58 9.85 11.26
CA GLY A 392 -24.43 9.95 10.07
C GLY A 392 -23.73 10.55 8.84
N LEU A 393 -22.43 10.86 8.92
CA LEU A 393 -21.64 11.39 7.80
C LEU A 393 -20.97 10.25 7.05
N PHE A 394 -21.33 10.10 5.78
CA PHE A 394 -20.85 9.00 4.94
C PHE A 394 -20.42 9.51 3.56
N PHE A 395 -19.26 9.06 3.10
CA PHE A 395 -18.75 9.29 1.76
C PHE A 395 -18.59 7.97 1.02
N ASP A 396 -19.26 7.87 -0.11
CA ASP A 396 -19.24 6.69 -1.00
C ASP A 396 -18.04 6.67 -1.95
N SER A 397 -17.26 7.75 -2.02
CA SER A 397 -16.07 7.85 -2.87
C SER A 397 -15.02 8.78 -2.30
N GLY A 398 -13.74 8.45 -2.61
CA GLY A 398 -12.57 9.22 -2.18
C GLY A 398 -12.57 10.65 -2.68
N SER A 399 -12.97 10.86 -3.93
CA SER A 399 -13.00 12.20 -4.51
C SER A 399 -13.97 13.15 -3.78
N LYS A 400 -15.10 12.64 -3.24
CA LYS A 400 -16.03 13.44 -2.45
C LYS A 400 -15.44 13.81 -1.09
N LEU A 401 -14.85 12.84 -0.38
CA LEU A 401 -14.20 13.12 0.91
C LEU A 401 -12.99 14.06 0.72
N PHE A 402 -12.18 13.85 -0.30
CA PHE A 402 -11.00 14.68 -0.55
C PHE A 402 -11.40 16.14 -0.85
N LYS A 403 -12.45 16.37 -1.63
CA LYS A 403 -13.01 17.72 -1.85
C LYS A 403 -13.54 18.34 -0.57
N TYR A 404 -14.23 17.56 0.27
CA TYR A 404 -14.70 18.01 1.58
C TYR A 404 -13.54 18.40 2.52
N PHE A 405 -12.47 17.61 2.52
CA PHE A 405 -11.23 17.91 3.21
C PHE A 405 -10.58 19.22 2.72
N LEU A 406 -10.47 19.41 1.40
CA LEU A 406 -9.91 20.62 0.80
C LEU A 406 -10.78 21.88 1.04
N ASN A 407 -12.05 21.70 1.29
CA ASN A 407 -12.98 22.77 1.64
C ASN A 407 -13.08 23.00 3.18
N ASP A 408 -12.03 22.66 3.92
CA ASP A 408 -11.92 22.83 5.37
C ASP A 408 -13.09 22.16 6.14
N PHE A 409 -13.59 21.02 5.64
CA PHE A 409 -14.75 20.30 6.17
C PHE A 409 -16.06 21.13 6.21
N ASN A 410 -16.18 22.12 5.36
CA ASN A 410 -17.44 22.83 5.15
C ASN A 410 -18.33 22.08 4.16
N ARG A 411 -19.61 21.90 4.53
CA ARG A 411 -20.61 21.41 3.58
C ARG A 411 -20.85 22.53 2.56
N GLN A 412 -20.78 22.17 1.26
CA GLN A 412 -21.28 23.05 0.18
C GLN A 412 -22.79 23.05 0.18
#